data_b386961a2b586df800973b4a0c192adc
#
_entry.id   b386961a2b586df800973b4a0c192adc
#
_cell.length_a   1.000
_cell.length_b   1.000
_cell.length_c   1.000
_cell.angle_alpha   90.00
_cell.angle_beta   90.00
_cell.angle_gamma   90.00
#
_symmetry.space_group_name_H-M   'P 1'
#
loop_
_entity.id
_entity.type
_entity.pdbx_description
1 polymer ?
#
loop_
_entity_poly.entity_id
_entity_poly.type
_entity_poly.pdbx_seq_one_letter_code
_entity_poly.pdbx_strand_id
1 'polypeptide(L)'
;VTGTPVRTRVAVLGGTGSVGRQVCAAFAEQGHEVVAVARRPAPHVAPYRFVPLDLAAADGGELAAVLAREGVGTVVNAVTGWGATDEEMHLLNVRPVEHVVDALRRLPGRPRLVHIGTLHEYGPVPEGSPIHEELPPAPESRYARVKLAASRTVLDATGPDGIDGVVVRLANTLGPHPAAETFLGSLARRLRGTDPSDGIELSISDARRDYVDVRDAAEAIVRAAVRPGVPRLLNIGSGTAVSVRFLVRELLRAAGLPADAVRETGGTVHSHGGDWTRADITRAGSALDWRPRFTVDESMTALWDSLGA
;
A
#
# COMPACT_ATOMS: atom_id res chain seq x y z
N VAL A 1 -29.28 12.18 9.64
CA VAL A 1 -28.79 13.53 9.32
C VAL A 1 -27.58 13.34 8.40
N THR A 2 -27.81 13.45 7.09
CA THR A 2 -26.75 13.40 6.07
C THR A 2 -26.04 14.76 6.04
N GLY A 3 -25.05 14.93 6.91
CA GLY A 3 -24.17 16.09 6.84
C GLY A 3 -23.37 16.03 5.54
N THR A 4 -23.28 17.14 4.82
CA THR A 4 -22.38 17.28 3.67
C THR A 4 -20.98 16.87 4.13
N PRO A 5 -20.29 15.95 3.43
CA PRO A 5 -18.94 15.53 3.84
C PRO A 5 -18.04 16.78 3.87
N VAL A 6 -17.35 16.96 4.99
CA VAL A 6 -16.40 18.07 5.14
C VAL A 6 -15.30 17.86 4.12
N ARG A 7 -15.23 18.75 3.12
CA ARG A 7 -14.13 18.74 2.17
C ARG A 7 -12.84 19.03 2.90
N THR A 8 -11.89 18.09 2.86
CA THR A 8 -10.56 18.31 3.42
C THR A 8 -9.54 18.32 2.28
N ARG A 9 -8.46 19.06 2.49
CA ARG A 9 -7.29 18.97 1.58
C ARG A 9 -6.35 17.91 2.08
N VAL A 10 -6.03 16.97 1.22
CA VAL A 10 -5.25 15.78 1.56
C VAL A 10 -3.92 15.79 0.85
N ALA A 11 -2.82 15.69 1.58
CA ALA A 11 -1.51 15.42 0.99
C ALA A 11 -1.27 13.91 0.90
N VAL A 12 -1.00 13.41 -0.30
CA VAL A 12 -0.61 12.02 -0.55
C VAL A 12 0.89 11.98 -0.85
N LEU A 13 1.67 11.61 0.16
CA LEU A 13 3.12 11.42 0.05
C LEU A 13 3.38 10.11 -0.68
N GLY A 14 4.13 10.16 -1.77
CA GLY A 14 4.28 9.04 -2.69
C GLY A 14 3.09 8.88 -3.66
N GLY A 15 2.39 9.99 -3.98
CA GLY A 15 1.22 9.99 -4.87
C GLY A 15 1.46 9.45 -6.28
N THR A 16 2.71 9.32 -6.71
CA THR A 16 3.08 8.73 -8.02
C THR A 16 3.31 7.22 -7.98
N GLY A 17 3.33 6.59 -6.79
CA GLY A 17 3.45 5.14 -6.63
C GLY A 17 2.12 4.40 -6.90
N SER A 18 2.15 3.07 -7.01
CA SER A 18 0.98 2.26 -7.35
C SER A 18 -0.18 2.42 -6.34
N VAL A 19 0.09 2.37 -5.04
CA VAL A 19 -0.92 2.59 -4.00
C VAL A 19 -1.28 4.07 -3.91
N GLY A 20 -0.29 4.98 -3.89
CA GLY A 20 -0.52 6.43 -3.79
C GLY A 20 -1.38 6.98 -4.92
N ARG A 21 -1.21 6.46 -6.15
CA ARG A 21 -2.04 6.77 -7.31
C ARG A 21 -3.52 6.49 -7.04
N GLN A 22 -3.84 5.30 -6.53
CA GLN A 22 -5.21 4.90 -6.25
C GLN A 22 -5.81 5.70 -5.08
N VAL A 23 -4.99 6.01 -4.09
CA VAL A 23 -5.39 6.87 -2.97
C VAL A 23 -5.73 8.27 -3.46
N CYS A 24 -4.91 8.87 -4.35
CA CYS A 24 -5.22 10.17 -4.97
C CYS A 24 -6.56 10.13 -5.70
N ALA A 25 -6.79 9.10 -6.52
CA ALA A 25 -8.03 8.94 -7.27
C ALA A 25 -9.24 8.78 -6.32
N ALA A 26 -9.15 7.91 -5.32
CA ALA A 26 -10.24 7.66 -4.38
C ALA A 26 -10.63 8.90 -3.55
N PHE A 27 -9.67 9.73 -3.15
CA PHE A 27 -9.98 11.01 -2.50
C PHE A 27 -10.65 12.00 -3.45
N ALA A 28 -10.14 12.13 -4.67
CA ALA A 28 -10.72 13.03 -5.67
C ALA A 28 -12.14 12.63 -6.05
N GLU A 29 -12.43 11.33 -6.22
CA GLU A 29 -13.77 10.80 -6.50
C GLU A 29 -14.78 11.11 -5.38
N GLN A 30 -14.30 11.22 -4.14
CA GLN A 30 -15.13 11.64 -2.99
C GLN A 30 -15.18 13.16 -2.80
N GLY A 31 -14.61 13.95 -3.75
CA GLY A 31 -14.68 15.40 -3.78
C GLY A 31 -13.68 16.12 -2.86
N HIS A 32 -12.65 15.42 -2.36
CA HIS A 32 -11.56 16.03 -1.61
C HIS A 32 -10.54 16.71 -2.54
N GLU A 33 -9.88 17.74 -2.04
CA GLU A 33 -8.76 18.37 -2.75
C GLU A 33 -7.48 17.58 -2.50
N VAL A 34 -6.84 17.10 -3.59
CA VAL A 34 -5.64 16.27 -3.50
C VAL A 34 -4.39 17.08 -3.80
N VAL A 35 -3.41 17.00 -2.91
CA VAL A 35 -2.03 17.46 -3.11
C VAL A 35 -1.15 16.22 -3.24
N ALA A 36 -0.71 15.90 -4.46
CA ALA A 36 0.20 14.80 -4.70
C ALA A 36 1.64 15.27 -4.43
N VAL A 37 2.33 14.59 -3.53
CA VAL A 37 3.72 14.90 -3.16
C VAL A 37 4.62 13.75 -3.59
N ALA A 38 5.60 14.01 -4.44
CA ALA A 38 6.59 13.04 -4.88
C ALA A 38 7.82 13.75 -5.48
N ARG A 39 8.90 13.01 -5.73
CA ARG A 39 10.13 13.57 -6.34
C ARG A 39 9.93 14.09 -7.75
N ARG A 40 9.13 13.42 -8.56
CA ARG A 40 8.86 13.74 -9.97
C ARG A 40 7.38 13.59 -10.27
N PRO A 41 6.81 14.42 -11.15
CA PRO A 41 5.45 14.25 -11.60
C PRO A 41 5.30 12.99 -12.46
N ALA A 42 4.06 12.52 -12.57
CA ALA A 42 3.65 11.45 -13.47
C ALA A 42 2.33 11.85 -14.13
N PRO A 43 1.98 11.32 -15.32
CA PRO A 43 0.76 11.73 -16.05
C PRO A 43 -0.51 11.65 -15.20
N HIS A 44 -0.67 10.63 -14.39
CA HIS A 44 -1.86 10.40 -13.57
C HIS A 44 -2.05 11.39 -12.40
N VAL A 45 -1.02 12.15 -12.01
CA VAL A 45 -1.16 13.20 -10.99
C VAL A 45 -1.41 14.59 -11.61
N ALA A 46 -1.43 14.70 -12.94
CA ALA A 46 -1.70 15.97 -13.63
C ALA A 46 -3.04 16.64 -13.23
N PRO A 47 -4.13 15.92 -12.89
CA PRO A 47 -5.37 16.53 -12.41
C PRO A 47 -5.27 17.15 -11.02
N TYR A 48 -4.22 16.86 -10.24
CA TYR A 48 -4.06 17.26 -8.85
C TYR A 48 -3.03 18.38 -8.70
N ARG A 49 -3.10 19.10 -7.59
CA ARG A 49 -1.99 19.93 -7.14
C ARG A 49 -0.77 19.04 -6.91
N PHE A 50 0.31 19.29 -7.64
CA PHE A 50 1.57 18.54 -7.47
C PHE A 50 2.61 19.39 -6.75
N VAL A 51 3.29 18.79 -5.77
CA VAL A 51 4.43 19.38 -5.05
C VAL A 51 5.64 18.47 -5.17
N PRO A 52 6.70 18.89 -5.86
CA PRO A 52 7.94 18.13 -5.91
C PRO A 52 8.65 18.20 -4.55
N LEU A 53 8.88 17.03 -3.93
CA LEU A 53 9.62 16.92 -2.68
C LEU A 53 10.25 15.52 -2.57
N ASP A 54 11.52 15.46 -2.18
CA ASP A 54 12.20 14.22 -1.81
C ASP A 54 12.16 14.06 -0.28
N LEU A 55 11.28 13.20 0.21
CA LEU A 55 11.07 12.98 1.64
C LEU A 55 12.27 12.29 2.34
N ALA A 56 13.19 11.69 1.58
CA ALA A 56 14.41 11.15 2.15
C ALA A 56 15.47 12.25 2.41
N ALA A 57 15.41 13.34 1.62
CA ALA A 57 16.32 14.48 1.73
C ALA A 57 15.75 15.65 2.54
N ALA A 58 14.42 15.91 2.41
CA ALA A 58 13.73 16.98 3.12
C ALA A 58 13.65 16.69 4.62
N ASP A 59 13.79 17.72 5.44
CA ASP A 59 13.54 17.60 6.89
C ASP A 59 12.09 17.88 7.28
N GLY A 60 11.78 17.68 8.57
CA GLY A 60 10.42 17.90 9.08
C GLY A 60 9.98 19.35 9.04
N GLY A 61 10.90 20.32 9.10
CA GLY A 61 10.61 21.75 8.99
C GLY A 61 10.20 22.14 7.57
N GLU A 62 10.92 21.66 6.57
CA GLU A 62 10.61 21.87 5.15
C GLU A 62 9.25 21.23 4.80
N LEU A 63 9.02 19.99 5.26
CA LEU A 63 7.73 19.33 5.04
C LEU A 63 6.59 20.06 5.75
N ALA A 64 6.78 20.55 7.00
CA ALA A 64 5.78 21.33 7.70
C ALA A 64 5.43 22.61 6.94
N ALA A 65 6.41 23.32 6.42
CA ALA A 65 6.19 24.53 5.61
C ALA A 65 5.38 24.23 4.33
N VAL A 66 5.66 23.10 3.67
CA VAL A 66 4.87 22.64 2.50
C VAL A 66 3.43 22.35 2.92
N LEU A 67 3.22 21.53 3.94
CA LEU A 67 1.87 21.13 4.38
C LEU A 67 1.04 22.35 4.87
N ALA A 68 1.66 23.30 5.58
CA ALA A 68 1.02 24.54 6.02
C ALA A 68 0.64 25.42 4.83
N ARG A 69 1.55 25.65 3.89
CA ARG A 69 1.29 26.47 2.68
C ARG A 69 0.14 25.90 1.85
N GLU A 70 0.08 24.58 1.72
CA GLU A 70 -0.99 23.90 0.96
C GLU A 70 -2.29 23.76 1.82
N GLY A 71 -2.31 24.14 3.09
CA GLY A 71 -3.51 24.08 3.94
C GLY A 71 -4.02 22.66 4.17
N VAL A 72 -3.10 21.71 4.35
CA VAL A 72 -3.40 20.28 4.45
C VAL A 72 -4.02 19.93 5.80
N GLY A 73 -5.19 19.27 5.77
CA GLY A 73 -5.88 18.76 6.97
C GLY A 73 -5.69 17.26 7.21
N THR A 74 -5.19 16.53 6.18
CA THR A 74 -4.94 15.09 6.27
C THR A 74 -3.71 14.72 5.44
N VAL A 75 -2.89 13.82 5.96
CA VAL A 75 -1.70 13.31 5.28
C VAL A 75 -1.82 11.79 5.14
N VAL A 76 -1.62 11.28 3.92
CA VAL A 76 -1.44 9.84 3.68
C VAL A 76 0.00 9.59 3.28
N ASN A 77 0.71 8.76 4.04
CA ASN A 77 2.07 8.36 3.70
C ASN A 77 2.10 7.00 3.02
N ALA A 78 2.20 7.03 1.70
CA ALA A 78 2.35 5.87 0.81
C ALA A 78 3.78 5.69 0.30
N VAL A 79 4.76 6.37 0.92
CA VAL A 79 6.18 6.26 0.50
C VAL A 79 6.73 4.91 0.93
N THR A 80 7.42 4.29 0.00
CA THR A 80 8.27 3.12 0.23
C THR A 80 9.46 3.18 -0.72
N GLY A 81 10.59 2.64 -0.29
CA GLY A 81 11.80 2.59 -1.11
C GLY A 81 12.54 1.27 -0.93
N TRP A 82 13.34 0.93 -1.92
CA TRP A 82 14.18 -0.26 -1.93
C TRP A 82 15.64 0.17 -1.94
N GLY A 83 16.42 -0.38 -1.04
CA GLY A 83 17.85 -0.18 -0.93
C GLY A 83 18.60 -1.50 -0.88
N ALA A 84 19.88 -1.49 -1.25
CA ALA A 84 20.74 -2.66 -1.24
C ALA A 84 21.23 -3.01 0.17
N THR A 85 21.36 -2.00 1.04
CA THR A 85 21.86 -2.12 2.41
C THR A 85 20.76 -1.86 3.45
N ASP A 86 20.99 -2.25 4.70
CA ASP A 86 20.08 -1.95 5.80
C ASP A 86 19.99 -0.44 6.06
N GLU A 87 21.08 0.28 5.89
CA GLU A 87 21.16 1.74 6.03
C GLU A 87 20.31 2.44 4.96
N GLU A 88 20.45 2.04 3.69
CA GLU A 88 19.63 2.56 2.61
C GLU A 88 18.13 2.25 2.82
N MET A 89 17.81 1.04 3.27
CA MET A 89 16.44 0.67 3.58
C MET A 89 15.87 1.53 4.73
N HIS A 90 16.65 1.81 5.76
CA HIS A 90 16.26 2.70 6.84
C HIS A 90 16.04 4.13 6.33
N LEU A 91 17.00 4.65 5.56
CA LEU A 91 16.95 5.98 4.96
C LEU A 91 15.71 6.20 4.09
N LEU A 92 15.30 5.17 3.36
CA LEU A 92 14.19 5.27 2.40
C LEU A 92 12.80 4.94 3.01
N ASN A 93 12.73 4.32 4.19
CA ASN A 93 11.47 3.88 4.78
C ASN A 93 11.19 4.42 6.18
N VAL A 94 12.20 4.58 7.03
CA VAL A 94 12.01 5.04 8.42
C VAL A 94 12.19 6.55 8.52
N ARG A 95 13.31 7.07 8.04
CA ARG A 95 13.62 8.51 8.10
C ARG A 95 12.52 9.40 7.51
N PRO A 96 11.92 9.10 6.34
CA PRO A 96 10.79 9.89 5.84
C PRO A 96 9.61 9.94 6.80
N VAL A 97 9.35 8.85 7.55
CA VAL A 97 8.26 8.81 8.55
C VAL A 97 8.59 9.65 9.78
N GLU A 98 9.85 9.64 10.22
CA GLU A 98 10.32 10.52 11.30
C GLU A 98 10.12 12.00 10.92
N HIS A 99 10.45 12.37 9.68
CA HIS A 99 10.22 13.73 9.17
C HIS A 99 8.73 14.08 9.08
N VAL A 100 7.88 13.12 8.68
CA VAL A 100 6.42 13.33 8.67
C VAL A 100 5.91 13.56 10.08
N VAL A 101 6.31 12.76 11.07
CA VAL A 101 5.91 12.92 12.47
C VAL A 101 6.40 14.26 13.03
N ASP A 102 7.64 14.65 12.77
CA ASP A 102 8.19 15.95 13.18
C ASP A 102 7.41 17.11 12.53
N ALA A 103 7.12 17.04 11.24
CA ALA A 103 6.32 18.03 10.54
C ALA A 103 4.93 18.21 11.16
N LEU A 104 4.24 17.10 11.43
CA LEU A 104 2.88 17.13 11.99
C LEU A 104 2.85 17.71 13.41
N ARG A 105 3.88 17.49 14.22
CA ARG A 105 4.01 18.11 15.55
C ARG A 105 4.15 19.63 15.50
N ARG A 106 4.65 20.18 14.41
CA ARG A 106 4.83 21.63 14.19
C ARG A 106 3.58 22.31 13.65
N LEU A 107 2.61 21.53 13.14
CA LEU A 107 1.41 22.08 12.52
C LEU A 107 0.29 22.33 13.55
N PRO A 108 -0.39 23.49 13.47
CA PRO A 108 -1.62 23.69 14.22
C PRO A 108 -2.73 22.77 13.68
N GLY A 109 -3.73 22.49 14.52
CA GLY A 109 -4.92 21.76 14.09
C GLY A 109 -4.78 20.24 14.01
N ARG A 110 -3.61 19.67 14.29
CA ARG A 110 -3.36 18.23 14.36
C ARG A 110 -3.88 17.46 13.12
N PRO A 111 -3.33 17.72 11.93
CA PRO A 111 -3.73 16.96 10.74
C PRO A 111 -3.59 15.47 10.97
N ARG A 112 -4.60 14.69 10.51
CA ARG A 112 -4.54 13.24 10.63
C ARG A 112 -3.49 12.66 9.69
N LEU A 113 -2.70 11.72 10.21
CA LEU A 113 -1.77 10.89 9.44
C LEU A 113 -2.35 9.49 9.25
N VAL A 114 -2.47 9.02 8.00
CA VAL A 114 -2.61 7.60 7.69
C VAL A 114 -1.29 7.09 7.11
N HIS A 115 -0.60 6.23 7.85
CA HIS A 115 0.63 5.60 7.40
C HIS A 115 0.37 4.20 6.87
N ILE A 116 0.89 3.91 5.67
CA ILE A 116 0.75 2.61 5.03
C ILE A 116 1.88 1.68 5.46
N GLY A 117 1.58 0.73 6.33
CA GLY A 117 2.39 -0.40 6.73
C GLY A 117 2.12 -1.64 5.88
N THR A 118 2.50 -2.81 6.37
CA THR A 118 2.31 -4.09 5.68
C THR A 118 2.04 -5.24 6.65
N LEU A 119 1.28 -6.25 6.24
CA LEU A 119 1.10 -7.49 7.02
C LEU A 119 2.42 -8.23 7.26
N HIS A 120 3.44 -8.01 6.44
CA HIS A 120 4.77 -8.61 6.65
C HIS A 120 5.44 -8.18 7.95
N GLU A 121 4.98 -7.08 8.58
CA GLU A 121 5.46 -6.63 9.89
C GLU A 121 5.19 -7.65 11.00
N TYR A 122 4.18 -8.52 10.84
CA TYR A 122 3.88 -9.57 11.82
C TYR A 122 4.85 -10.76 11.74
N GLY A 123 5.55 -10.93 10.62
CA GLY A 123 6.39 -12.09 10.38
C GLY A 123 5.58 -13.35 10.00
N PRO A 124 6.24 -14.52 9.97
CA PRO A 124 5.58 -15.79 9.66
C PRO A 124 4.56 -16.19 10.74
N VAL A 125 3.44 -16.74 10.28
CA VAL A 125 2.42 -17.34 11.16
C VAL A 125 2.08 -18.74 10.65
N PRO A 126 1.58 -19.65 11.50
CA PRO A 126 1.17 -20.99 11.08
C PRO A 126 0.09 -20.91 9.98
N GLU A 127 0.14 -21.87 9.04
CA GLU A 127 -0.87 -21.99 8.01
C GLU A 127 -2.28 -22.11 8.61
N GLY A 128 -3.25 -21.43 8.00
CA GLY A 128 -4.64 -21.37 8.50
C GLY A 128 -4.90 -20.27 9.53
N SER A 129 -3.87 -19.74 10.20
CA SER A 129 -4.03 -18.70 11.23
C SER A 129 -4.36 -17.34 10.60
N PRO A 130 -5.39 -16.63 11.11
CA PRO A 130 -5.61 -15.23 10.74
C PRO A 130 -4.60 -14.32 11.46
N ILE A 131 -4.20 -13.25 10.79
CA ILE A 131 -3.34 -12.22 11.35
C ILE A 131 -4.23 -11.09 11.86
N HIS A 132 -4.34 -10.93 13.17
CA HIS A 132 -5.10 -9.87 13.83
C HIS A 132 -4.15 -8.82 14.45
N GLU A 133 -4.67 -7.63 14.76
CA GLU A 133 -3.84 -6.48 15.16
C GLU A 133 -3.17 -6.64 16.54
N GLU A 134 -3.66 -7.53 17.40
CA GLU A 134 -3.05 -7.87 18.70
C GLU A 134 -1.87 -8.85 18.58
N LEU A 135 -1.66 -9.47 17.41
CA LEU A 135 -0.54 -10.35 17.19
C LEU A 135 0.78 -9.58 17.34
N PRO A 136 1.69 -10.00 18.22
CA PRO A 136 2.99 -9.34 18.36
C PRO A 136 3.79 -9.42 17.06
N PRO A 137 4.30 -8.29 16.56
CA PRO A 137 5.14 -8.27 15.36
C PRO A 137 6.48 -8.99 15.56
N ALA A 138 6.82 -9.90 14.63
CA ALA A 138 8.08 -10.66 14.62
C ALA A 138 8.67 -10.73 13.18
N PRO A 139 9.02 -9.57 12.54
CA PRO A 139 9.45 -9.51 11.15
C PRO A 139 10.80 -10.20 10.93
N GLU A 140 10.90 -11.04 9.90
CA GLU A 140 12.14 -11.73 9.54
C GLU A 140 12.88 -11.06 8.38
N SER A 141 12.16 -10.52 7.39
CA SER A 141 12.79 -9.88 6.24
C SER A 141 13.26 -8.46 6.57
N ARG A 142 14.29 -8.00 5.86
CA ARG A 142 14.80 -6.61 5.94
C ARG A 142 13.67 -5.60 5.71
N TYR A 143 12.88 -5.81 4.67
CA TYR A 143 11.73 -4.96 4.34
C TYR A 143 10.72 -4.89 5.49
N ALA A 144 10.34 -6.03 6.04
CA ALA A 144 9.36 -6.10 7.13
C ALA A 144 9.88 -5.40 8.40
N ARG A 145 11.18 -5.52 8.72
CA ARG A 145 11.79 -4.83 9.87
C ARG A 145 11.74 -3.31 9.73
N VAL A 146 12.10 -2.74 8.58
CA VAL A 146 12.04 -1.27 8.39
C VAL A 146 10.61 -0.77 8.33
N LYS A 147 9.67 -1.53 7.77
CA LYS A 147 8.24 -1.16 7.78
C LYS A 147 7.68 -1.18 9.21
N LEU A 148 8.04 -2.16 10.02
CA LEU A 148 7.67 -2.18 11.44
C LEU A 148 8.26 -0.99 12.21
N ALA A 149 9.54 -0.66 11.99
CA ALA A 149 10.16 0.50 12.61
C ALA A 149 9.41 1.80 12.27
N ALA A 150 9.08 2.00 10.99
CA ALA A 150 8.29 3.13 10.52
C ALA A 150 6.88 3.16 11.14
N SER A 151 6.19 2.02 11.20
CA SER A 151 4.89 1.91 11.85
C SER A 151 4.95 2.24 13.34
N ARG A 152 5.99 1.77 14.06
CA ARG A 152 6.23 2.10 15.47
C ARG A 152 6.46 3.60 15.68
N THR A 153 7.25 4.25 14.83
CA THR A 153 7.46 5.72 14.88
C THR A 153 6.14 6.46 14.89
N VAL A 154 5.16 6.04 14.07
CA VAL A 154 3.82 6.66 14.05
C VAL A 154 3.01 6.30 15.29
N LEU A 155 2.95 5.01 15.66
CA LEU A 155 2.16 4.54 16.81
C LEU A 155 2.63 5.16 18.13
N ASP A 156 3.94 5.25 18.34
CA ASP A 156 4.56 5.83 19.54
C ASP A 156 4.33 7.37 19.63
N ALA A 157 4.27 8.03 18.47
CA ALA A 157 3.98 9.46 18.38
C ALA A 157 2.49 9.80 18.53
N THR A 158 1.59 8.79 18.43
CA THR A 158 0.14 8.99 18.43
C THR A 158 -0.43 9.04 19.85
N GLY A 159 -1.15 10.08 20.18
CA GLY A 159 -1.77 10.24 21.52
C GLY A 159 -2.49 11.56 21.72
N PRO A 160 -3.09 11.78 22.90
CA PRO A 160 -3.79 13.04 23.22
C PRO A 160 -2.88 14.27 23.03
N ASP A 161 -1.63 14.17 23.46
CA ASP A 161 -0.62 15.25 23.37
C ASP A 161 0.30 15.07 22.16
N GLY A 162 0.09 14.04 21.34
CA GLY A 162 0.87 13.72 20.15
C GLY A 162 0.16 14.04 18.85
N ILE A 163 0.52 13.33 17.79
CA ILE A 163 -0.15 13.41 16.48
C ILE A 163 -1.47 12.60 16.48
N ASP A 164 -2.34 12.85 15.51
CA ASP A 164 -3.49 11.99 15.18
C ASP A 164 -3.05 10.99 14.10
N GLY A 165 -2.49 9.85 14.52
CA GLY A 165 -1.89 8.83 13.63
C GLY A 165 -2.71 7.55 13.55
N VAL A 166 -2.84 7.01 12.34
CA VAL A 166 -3.41 5.69 12.05
C VAL A 166 -2.41 4.93 11.18
N VAL A 167 -2.09 3.71 11.56
CA VAL A 167 -1.31 2.76 10.75
C VAL A 167 -2.25 1.77 10.10
N VAL A 168 -2.13 1.63 8.78
CA VAL A 168 -2.88 0.64 7.98
C VAL A 168 -1.90 -0.40 7.45
N ARG A 169 -1.89 -1.61 8.01
CA ARG A 169 -1.08 -2.72 7.51
C ARG A 169 -1.78 -3.40 6.35
N LEU A 170 -1.28 -3.16 5.14
CA LEU A 170 -1.84 -3.75 3.93
C LEU A 170 -1.36 -5.18 3.71
N ALA A 171 -2.26 -6.04 3.24
CA ALA A 171 -1.93 -7.26 2.53
C ALA A 171 -1.23 -6.94 1.20
N ASN A 172 -0.79 -7.97 0.45
CA ASN A 172 -0.29 -7.75 -0.91
C ASN A 172 -1.40 -7.13 -1.77
N THR A 173 -1.02 -6.24 -2.68
CA THR A 173 -2.01 -5.58 -3.54
C THR A 173 -2.09 -6.20 -4.92
N LEU A 174 -3.30 -6.29 -5.46
CA LEU A 174 -3.63 -6.60 -6.85
C LEU A 174 -4.27 -5.39 -7.52
N GLY A 175 -4.52 -5.50 -8.82
CA GLY A 175 -5.32 -4.52 -9.56
C GLY A 175 -4.50 -3.61 -10.45
N PRO A 176 -5.09 -2.50 -10.91
CA PRO A 176 -4.54 -1.68 -11.98
C PRO A 176 -3.23 -0.99 -11.58
N HIS A 177 -2.36 -0.81 -12.56
CA HIS A 177 -1.07 -0.13 -12.48
C HIS A 177 -0.12 -0.72 -11.42
N PRO A 178 0.16 -2.03 -11.49
CA PRO A 178 1.06 -2.69 -10.55
C PRO A 178 2.48 -2.13 -10.66
N ALA A 179 3.19 -2.04 -9.53
CA ALA A 179 4.60 -1.69 -9.55
C ALA A 179 5.41 -2.75 -10.34
N ALA A 180 6.42 -2.32 -11.08
CA ALA A 180 7.22 -3.20 -11.94
C ALA A 180 7.99 -4.25 -11.13
N GLU A 181 8.35 -3.90 -9.91
CA GLU A 181 9.14 -4.70 -8.99
C GLU A 181 8.33 -5.80 -8.30
N THR A 182 6.99 -5.74 -8.37
CA THR A 182 6.14 -6.80 -7.81
C THR A 182 6.16 -8.03 -8.72
N PHE A 183 5.99 -9.21 -8.12
CA PHE A 183 5.95 -10.48 -8.85
C PHE A 183 4.96 -10.45 -10.02
N LEU A 184 3.70 -10.08 -9.76
CA LEU A 184 2.67 -10.02 -10.79
C LEU A 184 2.87 -8.89 -11.79
N GLY A 185 3.36 -7.73 -11.33
CA GLY A 185 3.68 -6.62 -12.24
C GLY A 185 4.82 -6.93 -13.18
N SER A 186 5.86 -7.63 -12.72
CA SER A 186 6.97 -8.12 -13.53
C SER A 186 6.50 -9.20 -14.52
N LEU A 187 5.76 -10.21 -14.02
CA LEU A 187 5.26 -11.30 -14.86
C LEU A 187 4.34 -10.77 -15.97
N ALA A 188 3.41 -9.89 -15.66
CA ALA A 188 2.48 -9.34 -16.63
C ALA A 188 3.21 -8.55 -17.75
N ARG A 189 4.26 -7.78 -17.39
CA ARG A 189 5.10 -7.09 -18.40
C ARG A 189 5.88 -8.07 -19.27
N ARG A 190 6.43 -9.13 -18.69
CA ARG A 190 7.11 -10.19 -19.45
C ARG A 190 6.14 -10.86 -20.43
N LEU A 191 4.93 -11.22 -19.99
CA LEU A 191 3.91 -11.83 -20.83
C LEU A 191 3.51 -10.92 -22.00
N ARG A 192 3.46 -9.60 -21.81
CA ARG A 192 3.20 -8.65 -22.91
C ARG A 192 4.34 -8.51 -23.92
N GLY A 193 5.57 -8.71 -23.47
CA GLY A 193 6.77 -8.54 -24.28
C GLY A 193 7.27 -9.84 -24.92
N THR A 194 6.65 -11.01 -24.65
CA THR A 194 7.09 -12.32 -25.14
C THR A 194 6.06 -12.89 -26.10
N ASP A 195 6.51 -13.51 -27.19
CA ASP A 195 5.59 -14.26 -28.06
C ASP A 195 4.98 -15.42 -27.26
N PRO A 196 3.65 -15.60 -27.28
CA PRO A 196 3.01 -16.68 -26.53
C PRO A 196 3.54 -18.08 -26.84
N SER A 197 4.08 -18.29 -28.04
CA SER A 197 4.68 -19.59 -28.46
C SER A 197 6.00 -19.90 -27.76
N ASP A 198 6.75 -18.88 -27.33
CA ASP A 198 8.05 -19.08 -26.67
C ASP A 198 7.90 -19.56 -25.22
N GLY A 199 6.79 -19.18 -24.57
CA GLY A 199 6.51 -19.46 -23.18
C GLY A 199 7.47 -18.75 -22.21
N ILE A 200 7.08 -18.67 -20.95
CA ILE A 200 7.90 -18.10 -19.88
C ILE A 200 8.20 -19.19 -18.86
N GLU A 201 9.46 -19.49 -18.64
CA GLU A 201 9.86 -20.33 -17.51
C GLU A 201 9.82 -19.54 -16.21
N LEU A 202 9.19 -20.12 -15.19
CA LEU A 202 8.95 -19.49 -13.91
C LEU A 202 8.97 -20.50 -12.76
N SER A 203 9.77 -20.24 -11.74
CA SER A 203 9.66 -20.96 -10.46
C SER A 203 8.60 -20.29 -9.59
N ILE A 204 7.59 -21.05 -9.18
CA ILE A 204 6.43 -20.56 -8.43
C ILE A 204 6.51 -21.04 -6.98
N SER A 205 6.40 -20.12 -6.03
CA SER A 205 6.32 -20.47 -4.61
C SER A 205 5.00 -21.17 -4.28
N ASP A 206 5.04 -22.13 -3.36
CA ASP A 206 3.85 -22.78 -2.80
C ASP A 206 3.06 -21.89 -1.83
N ALA A 207 3.56 -20.70 -1.57
CA ALA A 207 2.96 -19.75 -0.64
C ALA A 207 1.48 -19.46 -0.96
N ARG A 208 0.70 -19.30 0.11
CA ARG A 208 -0.69 -18.85 0.07
C ARG A 208 -0.79 -17.55 0.84
N ARG A 209 -1.26 -16.49 0.19
CA ARG A 209 -1.25 -15.15 0.76
C ARG A 209 -2.54 -14.40 0.51
N ASP A 210 -2.81 -13.48 1.41
CA ASP A 210 -3.87 -12.50 1.23
C ASP A 210 -3.43 -11.45 0.21
N TYR A 211 -4.33 -11.18 -0.72
CA TYR A 211 -4.20 -10.13 -1.72
C TYR A 211 -5.48 -9.31 -1.77
N VAL A 212 -5.37 -8.01 -1.62
CA VAL A 212 -6.47 -7.07 -1.71
C VAL A 212 -6.37 -6.24 -2.98
N ASP A 213 -7.49 -5.94 -3.62
CA ASP A 213 -7.48 -4.98 -4.73
C ASP A 213 -7.04 -3.60 -4.24
N VAL A 214 -6.16 -2.97 -4.99
CA VAL A 214 -5.58 -1.67 -4.61
C VAL A 214 -6.63 -0.56 -4.54
N ARG A 215 -7.76 -0.69 -5.25
CA ARG A 215 -8.92 0.22 -5.18
C ARG A 215 -9.68 0.05 -3.87
N ASP A 216 -9.88 -1.20 -3.41
CA ASP A 216 -10.46 -1.49 -2.09
C ASP A 216 -9.55 -1.01 -0.96
N ALA A 217 -8.23 -1.21 -1.10
CA ALA A 217 -7.25 -0.69 -0.16
C ALA A 217 -7.29 0.84 -0.09
N ALA A 218 -7.37 1.53 -1.25
CA ALA A 218 -7.49 2.98 -1.32
C ALA A 218 -8.77 3.48 -0.63
N GLU A 219 -9.90 2.81 -0.84
CA GLU A 219 -11.16 3.14 -0.15
C GLU A 219 -11.03 3.00 1.37
N ALA A 220 -10.41 1.91 1.86
CA ALA A 220 -10.14 1.73 3.29
C ALA A 220 -9.28 2.87 3.86
N ILE A 221 -8.23 3.27 3.13
CA ILE A 221 -7.33 4.38 3.51
C ILE A 221 -8.09 5.70 3.58
N VAL A 222 -8.94 6.01 2.58
CA VAL A 222 -9.79 7.21 2.61
C VAL A 222 -10.71 7.19 3.84
N ARG A 223 -11.39 6.09 4.11
CA ARG A 223 -12.26 5.96 5.29
C ARG A 223 -11.49 6.11 6.60
N ALA A 224 -10.29 5.54 6.70
CA ALA A 224 -9.40 5.71 7.85
C ALA A 224 -8.97 7.18 8.05
N ALA A 225 -8.83 7.91 6.95
CA ALA A 225 -8.44 9.31 6.97
C ALA A 225 -9.55 10.26 7.41
N VAL A 226 -10.82 9.98 7.04
CA VAL A 226 -11.92 10.93 7.25
C VAL A 226 -12.87 10.56 8.40
N ARG A 227 -12.92 9.30 8.82
CA ARG A 227 -13.81 8.88 9.92
C ARG A 227 -13.24 9.27 11.28
N PRO A 228 -14.07 9.75 12.22
CA PRO A 228 -13.64 9.95 13.60
C PRO A 228 -13.53 8.61 14.36
N GLY A 229 -12.71 8.59 15.42
CA GLY A 229 -12.64 7.44 16.33
C GLY A 229 -12.03 6.16 15.73
N VAL A 230 -11.31 6.26 14.63
CA VAL A 230 -10.65 5.11 14.00
C VAL A 230 -9.55 4.56 14.92
N PRO A 231 -9.46 3.22 15.12
CA PRO A 231 -8.35 2.60 15.84
C PRO A 231 -6.99 2.97 15.23
N ARG A 232 -5.96 3.08 16.08
CA ARG A 232 -4.61 3.47 15.64
C ARG A 232 -3.92 2.46 14.71
N LEU A 233 -4.40 1.21 14.70
CA LEU A 233 -3.86 0.13 13.88
C LEU A 233 -5.00 -0.68 13.27
N LEU A 234 -4.94 -0.87 11.94
CA LEU A 234 -5.89 -1.63 11.16
C LEU A 234 -5.17 -2.55 10.18
N ASN A 235 -5.63 -3.79 10.07
CA ASN A 235 -5.24 -4.68 8.99
C ASN A 235 -6.22 -4.55 7.82
N ILE A 236 -5.69 -4.35 6.61
CA ILE A 236 -6.46 -4.26 5.37
C ILE A 236 -6.02 -5.37 4.43
N GLY A 237 -6.94 -6.24 4.08
CA GLY A 237 -6.74 -7.39 3.21
C GLY A 237 -8.06 -7.82 2.59
N SER A 238 -8.05 -8.93 1.84
CA SER A 238 -9.29 -9.57 1.38
C SER A 238 -9.90 -10.50 2.43
N GLY A 239 -9.13 -10.89 3.45
CA GLY A 239 -9.48 -11.91 4.43
C GLY A 239 -9.38 -13.34 3.87
N THR A 240 -8.83 -13.51 2.67
CA THR A 240 -8.71 -14.79 1.97
C THR A 240 -7.29 -15.02 1.48
N ALA A 241 -6.72 -16.18 1.81
CA ALA A 241 -5.40 -16.58 1.31
C ALA A 241 -5.54 -17.38 0.01
N VAL A 242 -4.89 -16.92 -1.05
CA VAL A 242 -4.84 -17.60 -2.36
C VAL A 242 -3.43 -18.01 -2.72
N SER A 243 -3.26 -19.10 -3.49
CA SER A 243 -1.95 -19.57 -3.91
C SER A 243 -1.38 -18.71 -5.04
N VAL A 244 -0.05 -18.60 -5.09
CA VAL A 244 0.63 -17.89 -6.18
C VAL A 244 0.31 -18.55 -7.54
N ARG A 245 0.19 -19.88 -7.60
CA ARG A 245 -0.23 -20.60 -8.84
C ARG A 245 -1.63 -20.21 -9.30
N PHE A 246 -2.56 -20.02 -8.36
CA PHE A 246 -3.88 -19.52 -8.70
C PHE A 246 -3.81 -18.13 -9.34
N LEU A 247 -3.01 -17.22 -8.77
CA LEU A 247 -2.83 -15.87 -9.31
C LEU A 247 -2.21 -15.86 -10.70
N VAL A 248 -1.22 -16.73 -10.97
CA VAL A 248 -0.62 -16.88 -12.30
C VAL A 248 -1.67 -17.33 -13.32
N ARG A 249 -2.50 -18.32 -12.98
CA ARG A 249 -3.60 -18.78 -13.85
C ARG A 249 -4.61 -17.67 -14.15
N GLU A 250 -5.02 -16.92 -13.13
CA GLU A 250 -5.96 -15.81 -13.31
C GLU A 250 -5.36 -14.69 -14.17
N LEU A 251 -4.06 -14.41 -14.04
CA LEU A 251 -3.36 -13.47 -14.92
C LEU A 251 -3.33 -13.95 -16.37
N LEU A 252 -3.04 -15.22 -16.62
CA LEU A 252 -3.07 -15.80 -17.96
C LEU A 252 -4.48 -15.73 -18.56
N ARG A 253 -5.50 -16.01 -17.77
CA ARG A 253 -6.89 -15.90 -18.19
C ARG A 253 -7.26 -14.46 -18.56
N ALA A 254 -6.90 -13.49 -17.73
CA ALA A 254 -7.11 -12.06 -17.99
C ALA A 254 -6.36 -11.58 -19.25
N ALA A 255 -5.21 -12.17 -19.53
CA ALA A 255 -4.41 -11.88 -20.71
C ALA A 255 -4.92 -12.56 -21.99
N GLY A 256 -5.88 -13.49 -21.90
CA GLY A 256 -6.30 -14.32 -23.02
C GLY A 256 -5.24 -15.30 -23.51
N LEU A 257 -4.28 -15.65 -22.63
CA LEU A 257 -3.14 -16.54 -22.97
C LEU A 257 -3.43 -17.98 -22.54
N PRO A 258 -2.87 -18.96 -23.25
CA PRO A 258 -3.01 -20.37 -22.90
C PRO A 258 -2.24 -20.68 -21.60
N ALA A 259 -2.64 -21.76 -20.92
CA ALA A 259 -2.08 -22.14 -19.62
C ALA A 259 -0.59 -22.50 -19.68
N ASP A 260 -0.10 -22.94 -20.81
CA ASP A 260 1.30 -23.31 -21.07
C ASP A 260 2.19 -22.12 -21.50
N ALA A 261 1.62 -20.92 -21.62
CA ALA A 261 2.39 -19.69 -21.78
C ALA A 261 3.34 -19.43 -20.59
N VAL A 262 3.04 -20.04 -19.42
CA VAL A 262 3.96 -20.11 -18.28
C VAL A 262 4.25 -21.57 -17.97
N ARG A 263 5.52 -21.96 -18.08
CA ARG A 263 6.00 -23.29 -17.71
C ARG A 263 6.64 -23.22 -16.33
N GLU A 264 6.10 -23.99 -15.40
CA GLU A 264 6.66 -24.05 -14.06
C GLU A 264 7.96 -24.88 -14.09
N THR A 265 9.07 -24.24 -13.69
CA THR A 265 10.34 -24.93 -13.49
C THR A 265 10.43 -25.39 -12.04
N GLY A 266 10.89 -26.64 -11.82
CA GLY A 266 11.13 -27.15 -10.48
C GLY A 266 12.19 -26.31 -9.75
N GLY A 267 11.98 -26.05 -8.48
CA GLY A 267 12.91 -25.34 -7.59
C GLY A 267 12.18 -24.76 -6.39
N THR A 268 12.87 -24.75 -5.25
CA THR A 268 12.33 -24.13 -4.05
C THR A 268 12.48 -22.62 -4.14
N VAL A 269 11.39 -21.90 -4.28
CA VAL A 269 11.38 -20.44 -4.20
C VAL A 269 11.13 -20.02 -2.76
N HIS A 270 12.18 -19.55 -2.08
CA HIS A 270 12.01 -18.92 -0.77
C HIS A 270 11.32 -17.57 -0.94
N SER A 271 10.15 -17.47 -0.37
CA SER A 271 9.36 -16.26 -0.45
C SER A 271 9.69 -15.33 0.72
N HIS A 272 10.12 -14.10 0.41
CA HIS A 272 10.52 -13.09 1.41
C HIS A 272 9.40 -12.64 2.36
N GLY A 273 8.15 -13.05 2.15
CA GLY A 273 7.00 -12.66 2.96
C GLY A 273 6.34 -13.82 3.74
N GLY A 274 7.07 -14.94 3.94
CA GLY A 274 6.53 -16.16 4.54
C GLY A 274 5.62 -16.95 3.57
N ASP A 275 5.22 -18.15 3.98
CA ASP A 275 4.43 -19.05 3.12
C ASP A 275 2.93 -18.89 3.31
N TRP A 276 2.50 -18.23 4.38
CA TRP A 276 1.11 -17.99 4.70
C TRP A 276 0.86 -16.57 5.21
N THR A 277 -0.14 -15.89 4.65
CA THR A 277 -0.73 -14.67 5.22
C THR A 277 -2.23 -14.63 4.94
N ARG A 278 -3.02 -14.32 5.97
CA ARG A 278 -4.45 -14.00 5.86
C ARG A 278 -4.80 -12.94 6.90
N ALA A 279 -5.23 -11.76 6.45
CA ALA A 279 -5.66 -10.71 7.36
C ALA A 279 -6.95 -11.10 8.08
N ASP A 280 -7.02 -10.85 9.37
CA ASP A 280 -8.30 -10.62 10.04
C ASP A 280 -8.71 -9.17 9.77
N ILE A 281 -9.78 -9.00 9.01
CA ILE A 281 -10.30 -7.68 8.61
C ILE A 281 -11.51 -7.24 9.45
N THR A 282 -11.83 -7.94 10.52
CA THR A 282 -13.01 -7.68 11.37
C THR A 282 -12.98 -6.27 11.96
N ARG A 283 -11.80 -5.85 12.46
CA ARG A 283 -11.61 -4.51 13.02
C ARG A 283 -11.81 -3.42 11.97
N ALA A 284 -11.19 -3.57 10.79
CA ALA A 284 -11.37 -2.63 9.69
C ALA A 284 -12.83 -2.59 9.22
N GLY A 285 -13.47 -3.75 9.08
CA GLY A 285 -14.89 -3.85 8.73
C GLY A 285 -15.78 -3.04 9.68
N SER A 286 -15.61 -3.23 10.96
CA SER A 286 -16.42 -2.55 11.99
C SER A 286 -16.10 -1.05 12.10
N ALA A 287 -14.82 -0.68 12.14
CA ALA A 287 -14.40 0.70 12.38
C ALA A 287 -14.61 1.60 11.15
N LEU A 288 -14.40 1.04 9.96
CA LEU A 288 -14.49 1.77 8.71
C LEU A 288 -15.83 1.56 7.99
N ASP A 289 -16.69 0.62 8.41
CA ASP A 289 -17.85 0.16 7.64
C ASP A 289 -17.41 -0.21 6.21
N TRP A 290 -16.35 -0.98 6.12
CA TRP A 290 -15.64 -1.33 4.90
C TRP A 290 -15.53 -2.84 4.73
N ARG A 291 -15.57 -3.26 3.48
CA ARG A 291 -15.24 -4.63 3.08
C ARG A 291 -14.66 -4.62 1.66
N PRO A 292 -13.78 -5.57 1.32
CA PRO A 292 -13.30 -5.72 -0.04
C PRO A 292 -14.48 -6.08 -0.97
N ARG A 293 -14.47 -5.53 -2.19
CA ARG A 293 -15.55 -5.70 -3.18
C ARG A 293 -15.08 -6.39 -4.44
N PHE A 294 -13.82 -6.13 -4.82
CA PHE A 294 -13.28 -6.68 -6.06
C PHE A 294 -12.80 -8.12 -5.86
N THR A 295 -13.17 -8.98 -6.79
CA THR A 295 -12.66 -10.36 -6.88
C THR A 295 -11.25 -10.39 -7.44
N VAL A 296 -10.54 -11.51 -7.29
CA VAL A 296 -9.22 -11.71 -7.89
C VAL A 296 -9.30 -11.61 -9.42
N ASP A 297 -10.37 -12.12 -10.03
CA ASP A 297 -10.59 -12.04 -11.47
C ASP A 297 -10.69 -10.61 -11.97
N GLU A 298 -11.55 -9.78 -11.35
CA GLU A 298 -11.69 -8.36 -11.69
C GLU A 298 -10.38 -7.59 -11.48
N SER A 299 -9.64 -7.95 -10.43
CA SER A 299 -8.34 -7.34 -10.13
C SER A 299 -7.28 -7.69 -11.17
N MET A 300 -7.25 -8.96 -11.64
CA MET A 300 -6.31 -9.39 -12.67
C MET A 300 -6.62 -8.80 -14.04
N THR A 301 -7.91 -8.72 -14.38
CA THR A 301 -8.35 -8.05 -15.61
C THR A 301 -7.92 -6.57 -15.60
N ALA A 302 -8.21 -5.85 -14.52
CA ALA A 302 -7.80 -4.45 -14.38
C ALA A 302 -6.27 -4.27 -14.38
N LEU A 303 -5.52 -5.22 -13.80
CA LEU A 303 -4.07 -5.24 -13.84
C LEU A 303 -3.57 -5.33 -15.28
N TRP A 304 -4.07 -6.32 -16.03
CA TRP A 304 -3.66 -6.56 -17.42
C TRP A 304 -3.99 -5.39 -18.33
N ASP A 305 -5.22 -4.87 -18.25
CA ASP A 305 -5.69 -3.76 -19.09
C ASP A 305 -4.87 -2.49 -18.85
N SER A 306 -4.53 -2.20 -17.61
CA SER A 306 -3.76 -1.01 -17.23
C SER A 306 -2.32 -0.97 -17.76
N LEU A 307 -1.79 -2.08 -18.24
CA LEU A 307 -0.45 -2.14 -18.85
C LEU A 307 -0.43 -1.80 -20.33
N GLY A 308 -1.60 -1.75 -20.99
CA GLY A 308 -1.75 -1.41 -22.40
C GLY A 308 -2.20 0.02 -22.66
N ALA A 309 -2.45 0.77 -21.59
CA ALA A 309 -2.91 2.16 -21.62
C ALA A 309 -1.76 3.16 -21.60
#